data_14318a9fc6436bb36bd80c831a2d0994
#
_entry.id   14318a9fc6436bb36bd80c831a2d0994
#
_cell.length_a   1.000
_cell.length_b   1.000
_cell.length_c   1.000
_cell.angle_alpha   90.00
_cell.angle_beta   90.00
_cell.angle_gamma   90.00
#
_symmetry.space_group_name_H-M   'P 1'
#
loop_
_entity.id
_entity.type
_entity.pdbx_description
1 polymer ?
#
loop_
_entity_poly.entity_id
_entity_poly.type
_entity_poly.pdbx_seq_one_letter_code
_entity_poly.pdbx_strand_id
1 'polypeptide(L)'
;FVNENKRSIKLIIHLGAITSTTETNAELIIKNNISLSLFIWSWCVENKKRLIYASSAATYGDGSNNFDDQEKKNYLSKLVPLNLYGWSKHLFDKFVISQKKKPIQYVGLKFFNVYGPNEFHKSEMRSIVLKIFQKVSGNQTVKLFKSHHPNYKDGEQMRDFIYVKDVISIVKWFVDNKKKNGIY
;
A
#
# COMPACT_ATOMS: atom_id res chain seq x y z
N PHE A 1 -2.21 -22.60 -9.17
CA PHE A 1 -1.51 -22.71 -7.87
C PHE A 1 -2.48 -22.64 -6.68
N VAL A 2 -3.24 -21.54 -6.46
CA VAL A 2 -4.09 -21.42 -5.25
C VAL A 2 -5.18 -22.49 -5.19
N ASN A 3 -5.76 -22.88 -6.31
CA ASN A 3 -6.77 -23.93 -6.39
C ASN A 3 -6.23 -25.31 -6.09
N GLU A 4 -5.05 -25.63 -6.61
CA GLU A 4 -4.34 -26.90 -6.37
C GLU A 4 -3.93 -27.04 -4.90
N ASN A 5 -3.51 -25.94 -4.28
CA ASN A 5 -3.03 -25.90 -2.90
C ASN A 5 -4.10 -25.44 -1.89
N LYS A 6 -5.37 -25.47 -2.27
CA LYS A 6 -6.50 -24.97 -1.47
C LYS A 6 -6.55 -25.53 -0.03
N ARG A 7 -6.22 -26.82 0.17
CA ARG A 7 -6.27 -27.44 1.50
C ARG A 7 -5.15 -26.96 2.43
N SER A 8 -3.96 -26.68 1.89
CA SER A 8 -2.78 -26.27 2.66
C SER A 8 -2.73 -24.77 2.94
N ILE A 9 -3.25 -23.94 2.02
CA ILE A 9 -3.28 -22.49 2.22
C ILE A 9 -4.26 -22.10 3.32
N LYS A 10 -3.78 -21.40 4.34
CA LYS A 10 -4.60 -20.87 5.46
C LYS A 10 -4.70 -19.35 5.44
N LEU A 11 -3.74 -18.67 4.85
CA LEU A 11 -3.62 -17.22 4.77
C LEU A 11 -2.95 -16.84 3.45
N ILE A 12 -3.43 -15.78 2.81
CA ILE A 12 -2.73 -15.09 1.73
C ILE A 12 -2.26 -13.74 2.25
N ILE A 13 -0.98 -13.42 2.04
CA ILE A 13 -0.41 -12.09 2.27
C ILE A 13 -0.13 -11.51 0.89
N HIS A 14 -1.00 -10.61 0.45
CA HIS A 14 -0.97 -10.02 -0.89
C HIS A 14 -0.31 -8.64 -0.84
N LEU A 15 1.01 -8.60 -1.09
CA LEU A 15 1.81 -7.37 -1.09
C LEU A 15 2.24 -6.94 -2.51
N GLY A 16 2.08 -7.81 -3.49
CA GLY A 16 2.48 -7.55 -4.88
C GLY A 16 1.55 -6.57 -5.59
N ALA A 17 2.12 -5.61 -6.31
CA ALA A 17 1.41 -4.66 -7.16
C ALA A 17 2.38 -3.93 -8.10
N ILE A 18 1.86 -3.28 -9.14
CA ILE A 18 2.57 -2.20 -9.82
C ILE A 18 2.52 -0.98 -8.89
N THR A 19 3.68 -0.56 -8.37
CA THR A 19 3.78 0.47 -7.32
C THR A 19 4.26 1.83 -7.82
N SER A 20 4.59 1.93 -9.11
CA SER A 20 5.00 3.21 -9.71
C SER A 20 3.86 4.22 -9.68
N THR A 21 4.11 5.35 -9.02
CA THR A 21 3.16 6.48 -8.97
C THR A 21 3.15 7.29 -10.27
N THR A 22 4.11 7.05 -11.15
CA THR A 22 4.24 7.66 -12.48
C THR A 22 3.73 6.76 -13.61
N GLU A 23 3.20 5.56 -13.30
CA GLU A 23 2.64 4.67 -14.29
C GLU A 23 1.34 5.25 -14.88
N THR A 24 1.29 5.31 -16.20
CA THR A 24 0.16 5.86 -16.96
C THR A 24 -0.64 4.79 -17.71
N ASN A 25 -0.14 3.56 -17.77
CA ASN A 25 -0.85 2.45 -18.40
C ASN A 25 -1.96 1.92 -17.48
N ALA A 26 -3.18 2.41 -17.71
CA ALA A 26 -4.36 2.04 -16.92
C ALA A 26 -4.68 0.54 -17.01
N GLU A 27 -4.53 -0.08 -18.19
CA GLU A 27 -4.79 -1.52 -18.38
C GLU A 27 -3.85 -2.37 -17.53
N LEU A 28 -2.56 -2.03 -17.51
CA LEU A 28 -1.55 -2.69 -16.70
C LEU A 28 -1.92 -2.60 -15.21
N ILE A 29 -2.31 -1.41 -14.73
CA ILE A 29 -2.73 -1.18 -13.34
C ILE A 29 -4.01 -1.96 -13.01
N ILE A 30 -5.03 -1.92 -13.88
CA ILE A 30 -6.28 -2.65 -13.67
C ILE A 30 -6.01 -4.15 -13.55
N LYS A 31 -5.25 -4.72 -14.48
CA LYS A 31 -4.94 -6.15 -14.51
C LYS A 31 -4.22 -6.59 -13.24
N ASN A 32 -3.14 -5.90 -12.85
CA ASN A 32 -2.23 -6.35 -11.79
C ASN A 32 -2.67 -5.91 -10.40
N ASN A 33 -3.27 -4.72 -10.25
CA ASN A 33 -3.62 -4.20 -8.93
C ASN A 33 -5.08 -4.44 -8.57
N ILE A 34 -6.00 -4.34 -9.52
CA ILE A 34 -7.43 -4.46 -9.24
C ILE A 34 -7.90 -5.90 -9.48
N SER A 35 -7.78 -6.41 -10.71
CA SER A 35 -8.33 -7.72 -11.09
C SER A 35 -7.71 -8.85 -10.26
N LEU A 36 -6.39 -8.83 -10.04
CA LEU A 36 -5.72 -9.81 -9.21
C LEU A 36 -6.19 -9.72 -7.74
N SER A 37 -6.33 -8.50 -7.20
CA SER A 37 -6.81 -8.31 -5.82
C SER A 37 -8.25 -8.79 -5.64
N LEU A 38 -9.13 -8.51 -6.62
CA LEU A 38 -10.51 -9.00 -6.64
C LEU A 38 -10.58 -10.53 -6.73
N PHE A 39 -9.75 -11.14 -7.57
CA PHE A 39 -9.64 -12.60 -7.65
C PHE A 39 -9.22 -13.20 -6.30
N ILE A 40 -8.15 -12.68 -5.68
CA ILE A 40 -7.66 -13.16 -4.38
C ILE A 40 -8.73 -13.00 -3.29
N TRP A 41 -9.44 -11.86 -3.26
CA TRP A 41 -10.53 -11.63 -2.34
C TRP A 41 -11.63 -12.67 -2.49
N SER A 42 -12.16 -12.84 -3.70
CA SER A 42 -13.23 -13.78 -3.99
C SER A 42 -12.84 -15.21 -3.63
N TRP A 43 -11.62 -15.60 -3.99
CA TRP A 43 -11.08 -16.90 -3.63
C TRP A 43 -10.99 -17.11 -2.12
N CYS A 44 -10.54 -16.09 -1.37
CA CYS A 44 -10.47 -16.15 0.10
C CYS A 44 -11.88 -16.27 0.74
N VAL A 45 -12.87 -15.55 0.21
CA VAL A 45 -14.27 -15.64 0.66
C VAL A 45 -14.83 -17.04 0.44
N GLU A 46 -14.74 -17.56 -0.78
CA GLU A 46 -15.28 -18.86 -1.19
C GLU A 46 -14.65 -20.01 -0.42
N ASN A 47 -13.34 -19.90 -0.16
CA ASN A 47 -12.58 -20.97 0.47
C ASN A 47 -12.38 -20.76 1.99
N LYS A 48 -13.04 -19.77 2.58
CA LYS A 48 -12.95 -19.44 4.01
C LYS A 48 -11.50 -19.28 4.44
N LYS A 49 -10.73 -18.46 3.71
CA LYS A 49 -9.30 -18.17 4.00
C LYS A 49 -9.13 -16.77 4.55
N ARG A 50 -7.97 -16.54 5.12
CA ARG A 50 -7.53 -15.24 5.65
C ARG A 50 -6.84 -14.44 4.54
N LEU A 51 -6.97 -13.11 4.58
CA LEU A 51 -6.31 -12.20 3.65
C LEU A 51 -5.70 -11.01 4.41
N ILE A 52 -4.41 -10.78 4.21
CA ILE A 52 -3.73 -9.52 4.56
C ILE A 52 -3.28 -8.92 3.23
N TYR A 53 -3.59 -7.65 2.99
CA TYR A 53 -3.19 -7.00 1.74
C TYR A 53 -2.59 -5.62 1.96
N ALA A 54 -1.69 -5.23 1.06
CA ALA A 54 -1.13 -3.89 1.03
C ALA A 54 -2.10 -2.92 0.35
N SER A 55 -2.67 -2.02 1.12
CA SER A 55 -3.17 -0.74 0.65
C SER A 55 -2.03 0.28 0.62
N SER A 56 -2.31 1.56 0.57
CA SER A 56 -1.28 2.60 0.49
C SER A 56 -1.77 3.93 1.04
N ALA A 57 -0.88 4.69 1.64
CA ALA A 57 -1.13 6.10 1.97
C ALA A 57 -1.41 6.96 0.72
N ALA A 58 -1.02 6.52 -0.48
CA ALA A 58 -1.41 7.18 -1.74
C ALA A 58 -2.93 7.27 -1.94
N THR A 59 -3.73 6.50 -1.20
CA THR A 59 -5.19 6.60 -1.20
C THR A 59 -5.72 7.90 -0.59
N TYR A 60 -4.95 8.56 0.28
CA TYR A 60 -5.33 9.82 0.92
C TYR A 60 -5.25 11.04 -0.01
N GLY A 61 -4.57 10.91 -1.16
CA GLY A 61 -4.41 11.99 -2.13
C GLY A 61 -3.45 13.07 -1.63
N ASP A 62 -3.91 14.31 -1.67
CA ASP A 62 -3.14 15.49 -1.22
C ASP A 62 -3.22 15.73 0.31
N GLY A 63 -3.97 14.91 1.03
CA GLY A 63 -4.18 15.04 2.47
C GLY A 63 -5.25 16.05 2.89
N SER A 64 -5.95 16.68 1.95
CA SER A 64 -7.00 17.69 2.26
C SER A 64 -8.16 17.14 3.12
N ASN A 65 -8.33 15.81 3.12
CA ASN A 65 -9.32 15.11 3.95
C ASN A 65 -8.71 14.42 5.18
N ASN A 66 -7.53 14.84 5.61
CA ASN A 66 -6.70 14.25 6.67
C ASN A 66 -6.20 12.83 6.35
N PHE A 67 -5.29 12.34 7.18
CA PHE A 67 -4.73 10.98 7.13
C PHE A 67 -5.35 10.14 8.25
N ASP A 68 -6.70 10.11 8.29
CA ASP A 68 -7.41 9.45 9.36
C ASP A 68 -7.43 7.92 9.17
N ASP A 69 -7.22 7.19 10.26
CA ASP A 69 -7.40 5.74 10.32
C ASP A 69 -8.89 5.40 10.44
N GLN A 70 -9.63 5.60 9.35
CA GLN A 70 -11.07 5.33 9.27
C GLN A 70 -11.41 4.48 8.04
N GLU A 71 -12.13 3.40 8.26
CA GLU A 71 -12.69 2.57 7.19
C GLU A 71 -14.17 2.90 6.85
N LYS A 72 -14.70 4.02 7.37
CA LYS A 72 -16.09 4.42 7.12
C LYS A 72 -16.29 4.79 5.66
N LYS A 73 -17.38 4.27 5.06
CA LYS A 73 -17.71 4.53 3.65
C LYS A 73 -17.74 6.02 3.30
N ASN A 74 -18.31 6.85 4.19
CA ASN A 74 -18.40 8.30 3.98
C ASN A 74 -17.01 8.98 3.98
N TYR A 75 -16.06 8.48 4.78
CA TYR A 75 -14.71 9.02 4.77
C TYR A 75 -13.99 8.58 3.49
N LEU A 76 -13.99 7.28 3.18
CA LEU A 76 -13.35 6.78 1.97
C LEU A 76 -13.90 7.44 0.69
N SER A 77 -15.19 7.82 0.66
CA SER A 77 -15.76 8.47 -0.53
C SER A 77 -15.23 9.87 -0.80
N LYS A 78 -14.63 10.54 0.20
CA LYS A 78 -14.04 11.87 0.07
C LYS A 78 -12.59 11.87 -0.40
N LEU A 79 -11.91 10.73 -0.30
CA LEU A 79 -10.50 10.61 -0.67
C LEU A 79 -10.34 10.63 -2.19
N VAL A 80 -9.39 11.43 -2.66
CA VAL A 80 -9.09 11.63 -4.08
C VAL A 80 -7.61 11.35 -4.35
N PRO A 81 -7.23 10.11 -4.69
CA PRO A 81 -5.86 9.77 -5.04
C PRO A 81 -5.32 10.57 -6.22
N LEU A 82 -4.02 10.89 -6.20
CA LEU A 82 -3.38 11.75 -7.20
C LEU A 82 -2.88 11.02 -8.46
N ASN A 83 -2.88 9.68 -8.46
CA ASN A 83 -2.36 8.88 -9.57
C ASN A 83 -3.05 7.53 -9.67
N LEU A 84 -2.84 6.82 -10.80
CA LEU A 84 -3.48 5.54 -11.08
C LEU A 84 -3.18 4.47 -10.03
N TYR A 85 -1.95 4.44 -9.49
CA TYR A 85 -1.59 3.54 -8.41
C TYR A 85 -2.45 3.78 -7.16
N GLY A 86 -2.52 5.01 -6.69
CA GLY A 86 -3.35 5.39 -5.54
C GLY A 86 -4.82 5.05 -5.77
N TRP A 87 -5.35 5.34 -6.95
CA TRP A 87 -6.71 4.96 -7.35
C TRP A 87 -6.94 3.45 -7.31
N SER A 88 -5.99 2.64 -7.78
CA SER A 88 -6.13 1.19 -7.77
C SER A 88 -6.27 0.64 -6.34
N LYS A 89 -5.51 1.16 -5.39
CA LYS A 89 -5.58 0.78 -3.97
C LYS A 89 -6.88 1.28 -3.33
N HIS A 90 -7.25 2.52 -3.62
CA HIS A 90 -8.46 3.12 -3.10
C HIS A 90 -9.74 2.41 -3.57
N LEU A 91 -9.83 2.07 -4.85
CA LEU A 91 -10.96 1.32 -5.40
C LEU A 91 -11.09 -0.05 -4.75
N PHE A 92 -9.98 -0.71 -4.47
CA PHE A 92 -10.01 -1.99 -3.76
C PHE A 92 -10.43 -1.82 -2.30
N ASP A 93 -9.96 -0.80 -1.57
CA ASP A 93 -10.40 -0.48 -0.21
C ASP A 93 -11.92 -0.22 -0.18
N LYS A 94 -12.45 0.60 -1.10
CA LYS A 94 -13.89 0.85 -1.23
C LYS A 94 -14.68 -0.42 -1.54
N PHE A 95 -14.17 -1.27 -2.41
CA PHE A 95 -14.75 -2.57 -2.70
C PHE A 95 -14.83 -3.42 -1.41
N VAL A 96 -13.73 -3.60 -0.68
CA VAL A 96 -13.65 -4.38 0.57
C VAL A 96 -14.70 -3.94 1.58
N ILE A 97 -14.84 -2.64 1.80
CA ILE A 97 -15.80 -2.10 2.76
C ILE A 97 -17.25 -2.31 2.30
N SER A 98 -17.51 -2.29 1.00
CA SER A 98 -18.85 -2.49 0.44
C SER A 98 -19.34 -3.94 0.48
N GLN A 99 -18.44 -4.91 0.64
CA GLN A 99 -18.80 -6.32 0.56
C GLN A 99 -19.56 -6.82 1.80
N LYS A 100 -20.66 -7.53 1.59
CA LYS A 100 -21.41 -8.25 2.65
C LYS A 100 -20.69 -9.53 3.08
N LYS A 101 -20.16 -10.29 2.10
CA LYS A 101 -19.38 -11.50 2.37
C LYS A 101 -17.89 -11.15 2.40
N LYS A 102 -17.22 -11.55 3.45
CA LYS A 102 -15.80 -11.23 3.69
C LYS A 102 -14.99 -12.49 3.97
N PRO A 103 -13.67 -12.49 3.73
CA PRO A 103 -12.78 -13.54 4.24
C PRO A 103 -12.92 -13.71 5.76
N ILE A 104 -12.53 -14.86 6.30
CA ILE A 104 -12.60 -15.10 7.76
C ILE A 104 -11.73 -14.16 8.58
N GLN A 105 -10.71 -13.58 7.96
CA GLN A 105 -9.99 -12.38 8.37
C GLN A 105 -9.65 -11.58 7.13
N TYR A 106 -9.84 -10.27 7.17
CA TYR A 106 -9.32 -9.35 6.15
C TYR A 106 -8.63 -8.17 6.84
N VAL A 107 -7.43 -7.86 6.38
CA VAL A 107 -6.63 -6.73 6.89
C VAL A 107 -6.03 -6.00 5.70
N GLY A 108 -6.38 -4.74 5.53
CA GLY A 108 -5.74 -3.80 4.62
C GLY A 108 -4.77 -2.91 5.38
N LEU A 109 -3.54 -2.78 4.89
CA LEU A 109 -2.52 -1.94 5.53
C LEU A 109 -2.12 -0.80 4.60
N LYS A 110 -2.42 0.43 4.99
CA LYS A 110 -2.08 1.66 4.24
C LYS A 110 -0.64 2.08 4.54
N PHE A 111 0.29 1.44 3.86
CA PHE A 111 1.70 1.77 4.04
C PHE A 111 2.03 3.16 3.50
N PHE A 112 2.77 3.92 4.29
CA PHE A 112 3.49 5.12 3.88
C PHE A 112 4.79 4.74 3.15
N ASN A 113 5.81 5.59 3.14
CA ASN A 113 7.04 5.32 2.40
C ASN A 113 7.89 4.28 3.12
N VAL A 114 7.77 3.03 2.71
CA VAL A 114 8.56 1.93 3.28
C VAL A 114 9.99 2.03 2.80
N TYR A 115 10.95 1.98 3.73
CA TYR A 115 12.38 1.98 3.45
C TYR A 115 13.11 0.89 4.22
N GLY A 116 14.30 0.52 3.76
CA GLY A 116 15.16 -0.43 4.48
C GLY A 116 16.04 -1.25 3.55
N PRO A 117 16.65 -2.33 4.05
CA PRO A 117 17.52 -3.19 3.25
C PRO A 117 16.77 -3.85 2.08
N ASN A 118 17.55 -4.29 1.07
CA ASN A 118 17.06 -5.02 -0.09
C ASN A 118 16.24 -4.21 -1.11
N GLU A 119 16.47 -2.89 -1.20
CA GLU A 119 15.81 -2.04 -2.19
C GLU A 119 16.57 -1.88 -3.52
N PHE A 120 17.77 -2.43 -3.67
CA PHE A 120 18.64 -2.18 -4.83
C PHE A 120 18.01 -2.58 -6.16
N HIS A 121 17.17 -3.60 -6.16
CA HIS A 121 16.47 -4.08 -7.37
C HIS A 121 15.38 -3.11 -7.87
N LYS A 122 14.98 -2.11 -7.08
CA LYS A 122 13.88 -1.20 -7.41
C LYS A 122 14.28 -0.05 -8.34
N SER A 123 15.53 0.02 -8.79
CA SER A 123 16.05 1.08 -9.67
C SER A 123 15.64 2.49 -9.17
N GLU A 124 14.90 3.26 -9.96
CA GLU A 124 14.44 4.60 -9.59
C GLU A 124 13.36 4.62 -8.50
N MET A 125 12.66 3.50 -8.27
CA MET A 125 11.63 3.38 -7.24
C MET A 125 12.19 3.08 -5.83
N ARG A 126 13.52 3.11 -5.66
CA ARG A 126 14.16 3.04 -4.34
C ARG A 126 13.73 4.21 -3.46
N SER A 127 13.65 3.96 -2.16
CA SER A 127 13.30 5.01 -1.19
C SER A 127 14.27 6.19 -1.28
N ILE A 128 13.76 7.38 -0.99
CA ILE A 128 14.60 8.58 -0.90
C ILE A 128 15.64 8.44 0.22
N VAL A 129 15.32 7.70 1.28
CA VAL A 129 16.24 7.40 2.38
C VAL A 129 17.49 6.68 1.86
N LEU A 130 17.32 5.62 1.06
CA LEU A 130 18.45 4.89 0.48
C LEU A 130 19.24 5.76 -0.51
N LYS A 131 18.55 6.53 -1.37
CA LYS A 131 19.20 7.43 -2.33
C LYS A 131 20.04 8.51 -1.65
N ILE A 132 19.52 9.10 -0.58
CA ILE A 132 20.25 10.10 0.21
C ILE A 132 21.44 9.46 0.93
N PHE A 133 21.21 8.35 1.63
CA PHE A 133 22.25 7.62 2.36
C PHE A 133 23.45 7.28 1.47
N GLN A 134 23.21 6.74 0.27
CA GLN A 134 24.29 6.41 -0.68
C GLN A 134 25.11 7.63 -1.08
N LYS A 135 24.46 8.77 -1.32
CA LYS A 135 25.16 10.02 -1.70
C LYS A 135 25.97 10.59 -0.55
N VAL A 136 25.39 10.67 0.64
CA VAL A 136 26.07 11.20 1.83
C VAL A 136 27.24 10.32 2.20
N SER A 137 27.10 9.00 2.19
CA SER A 137 28.20 8.07 2.45
C SER A 137 29.33 8.15 1.43
N GLY A 138 29.03 8.56 0.21
CA GLY A 138 30.01 8.81 -0.85
C GLY A 138 30.52 10.26 -0.94
N ASN A 139 30.29 11.10 0.07
CA ASN A 139 30.60 12.54 0.08
C ASN A 139 30.06 13.32 -1.13
N GLN A 140 28.91 12.90 -1.68
CA GLN A 140 28.28 13.54 -2.83
C GLN A 140 27.20 14.53 -2.38
N THR A 141 27.00 15.57 -3.20
CA THR A 141 25.93 16.54 -2.96
C THR A 141 24.55 15.93 -3.13
N VAL A 142 23.69 16.16 -2.16
CA VAL A 142 22.26 15.80 -2.24
C VAL A 142 21.47 16.98 -2.78
N LYS A 143 20.77 16.76 -3.89
CA LYS A 143 19.80 17.74 -4.42
C LYS A 143 18.48 17.57 -3.71
N LEU A 144 17.94 18.64 -3.15
CA LEU A 144 16.62 18.66 -2.54
C LEU A 144 15.54 18.93 -3.61
N PHE A 145 14.31 18.57 -3.30
CA PHE A 145 13.19 18.86 -4.19
C PHE A 145 12.86 20.35 -4.15
N LYS A 146 12.63 20.94 -5.33
CA LYS A 146 12.06 22.29 -5.43
C LYS A 146 10.63 22.26 -4.92
N SER A 147 10.27 23.27 -4.13
CA SER A 147 8.89 23.41 -3.67
C SER A 147 8.04 24.09 -4.75
N HIS A 148 6.81 23.60 -4.89
CA HIS A 148 5.75 24.23 -5.66
C HIS A 148 4.54 24.58 -4.76
N HIS A 149 4.73 24.46 -3.43
CA HIS A 149 3.69 24.73 -2.45
C HIS A 149 4.02 25.99 -1.65
N PRO A 150 3.06 26.93 -1.45
CA PRO A 150 3.33 28.22 -0.79
C PRO A 150 3.84 28.10 0.64
N ASN A 151 3.47 27.03 1.33
CA ASN A 151 3.78 26.85 2.75
C ASN A 151 5.08 26.10 3.03
N TYR A 152 5.82 25.65 2.01
CA TYR A 152 7.07 24.90 2.18
C TYR A 152 8.16 25.49 1.29
N LYS A 153 9.35 25.68 1.81
CA LYS A 153 10.54 26.04 1.02
C LYS A 153 11.11 24.80 0.30
N ASP A 154 12.10 25.03 -0.55
CA ASP A 154 12.79 23.94 -1.23
C ASP A 154 13.40 22.98 -0.22
N GLY A 155 13.08 21.69 -0.35
CA GLY A 155 13.54 20.64 0.53
C GLY A 155 12.76 20.44 1.83
N GLU A 156 11.76 21.28 2.12
CA GLU A 156 10.96 21.19 3.35
C GLU A 156 9.71 20.31 3.20
N GLN A 157 9.53 19.64 2.07
CA GLN A 157 8.39 18.74 1.86
C GLN A 157 8.44 17.57 2.84
N MET A 158 7.41 17.48 3.65
CA MET A 158 7.29 16.41 4.65
C MET A 158 6.84 15.10 4.01
N ARG A 159 7.36 13.99 4.52
CA ARG A 159 6.97 12.62 4.14
C ARG A 159 7.07 11.73 5.38
N ASP A 160 6.10 10.86 5.54
CA ASP A 160 6.16 9.81 6.55
C ASP A 160 6.89 8.59 6.03
N PHE A 161 7.78 8.05 6.84
CA PHE A 161 8.58 6.89 6.52
C PHE A 161 8.34 5.78 7.55
N ILE A 162 8.29 4.54 7.07
CA ILE A 162 8.22 3.36 7.94
C ILE A 162 9.33 2.38 7.59
N TYR A 163 10.03 1.89 8.60
CA TYR A 163 11.10 0.93 8.41
C TYR A 163 10.53 -0.45 8.05
N VAL A 164 11.15 -1.13 7.08
CA VAL A 164 10.63 -2.41 6.58
C VAL A 164 10.50 -3.49 7.65
N LYS A 165 11.37 -3.50 8.68
CA LYS A 165 11.23 -4.47 9.78
C LYS A 165 10.02 -4.19 10.66
N ASP A 166 9.62 -2.93 10.81
CA ASP A 166 8.39 -2.57 11.52
C ASP A 166 7.16 -3.01 10.72
N VAL A 167 7.19 -2.84 9.38
CA VAL A 167 6.16 -3.39 8.49
C VAL A 167 6.03 -4.91 8.68
N ILE A 168 7.15 -5.62 8.70
CA ILE A 168 7.15 -7.08 8.93
C ILE A 168 6.56 -7.43 10.30
N SER A 169 6.92 -6.68 11.34
CA SER A 169 6.40 -6.87 12.70
C SER A 169 4.89 -6.65 12.77
N ILE A 170 4.37 -5.60 12.10
CA ILE A 170 2.94 -5.31 11.99
C ILE A 170 2.22 -6.45 11.26
N VAL A 171 2.73 -6.87 10.11
CA VAL A 171 2.12 -7.99 9.34
C VAL A 171 2.10 -9.25 10.19
N LYS A 172 3.21 -9.58 10.87
CA LYS A 172 3.30 -10.73 11.77
C LYS A 172 2.30 -10.63 12.90
N TRP A 173 2.14 -9.45 13.50
CA TRP A 173 1.13 -9.24 14.54
C TRP A 173 -0.29 -9.60 14.07
N PHE A 174 -0.68 -9.20 12.85
CA PHE A 174 -1.97 -9.57 12.26
C PHE A 174 -2.06 -11.07 11.91
N VAL A 175 -0.95 -11.70 11.52
CA VAL A 175 -0.89 -13.16 11.33
C VAL A 175 -1.25 -13.90 12.62
N ASP A 176 -0.76 -13.41 13.76
CA ASP A 176 -0.98 -14.00 15.08
C ASP A 176 -2.35 -13.60 15.65
N ASN A 177 -2.82 -12.37 15.40
CA ASN A 177 -4.11 -11.85 15.89
C ASN A 177 -5.26 -12.07 14.89
N LYS A 178 -5.64 -13.31 14.71
CA LYS A 178 -6.55 -13.81 13.66
C LYS A 178 -7.97 -13.22 13.66
N LYS A 179 -8.40 -12.60 14.76
CA LYS A 179 -9.74 -12.01 14.90
C LYS A 179 -9.81 -10.53 14.53
N LYS A 180 -8.66 -9.89 14.27
CA LYS A 180 -8.60 -8.48 13.86
C LYS A 180 -8.93 -8.35 12.39
N ASN A 181 -9.84 -7.43 12.08
CA ASN A 181 -10.31 -7.12 10.74
C ASN A 181 -10.35 -5.62 10.56
N GLY A 182 -10.13 -5.13 9.35
CA GLY A 182 -10.24 -3.72 9.02
C GLY A 182 -9.19 -3.24 8.02
N ILE A 183 -9.23 -1.94 7.75
CA ILE A 183 -8.23 -1.21 6.96
C ILE A 183 -7.57 -0.21 7.92
N TYR A 184 -6.25 -0.28 8.05
CA TYR A 184 -5.42 0.48 8.98
C TYR A 184 -4.38 1.31 8.26
#